data_46d104602a8e7321c60c50479716c7ed
#
_entry.id   46d104602a8e7321c60c50479716c7ed
#
_cell.length_a   1.000
_cell.length_b   1.000
_cell.length_c   1.000
_cell.angle_alpha   90.00
_cell.angle_beta   90.00
_cell.angle_gamma   90.00
#
_symmetry.space_group_name_H-M   'P 1'
#
loop_
_entity.id
_entity.type
_entity.pdbx_description
1 polymer ?
#
loop_
_entity_poly.entity_id
_entity_poly.type
_entity_poly.pdbx_seq_one_letter_code
_entity_poly.pdbx_strand_id
1 'polypeptide(L)'
;MATNKNKIVEQIQRNYARYIDRDNIEGTNESLDSRELVILVEQAINKILKVQTFERFQEGYVDIPRCNLILYEDQAVTADATNYRAYVDLPAIPLSLPNDMGVWQINNTASPYSPYIPISSQDFAVMRVGYDSSNNTQNAGINSSYLEQQTGYYIEGKRVYFTKDIKTAGVNNVDITLLVSDMSKFSGTDLLPVSPEIESQVIQEVLAQVSNGRISQQELAAKHENENAWSYS
;
A
#
# COMPACT_ATOMS: atom_id res chain seq x y z
N MET A 1 -7.05 17.78 -9.98
CA MET A 1 -7.18 18.48 -8.66
C MET A 1 -6.72 17.50 -7.60
N ALA A 2 -5.92 17.96 -6.65
CA ALA A 2 -5.53 17.09 -5.53
C ALA A 2 -6.73 16.87 -4.60
N THR A 3 -6.93 15.66 -4.12
CA THR A 3 -8.07 15.29 -3.28
C THR A 3 -7.62 14.94 -1.87
N ASN A 4 -8.52 15.06 -0.90
CA ASN A 4 -8.30 14.67 0.49
C ASN A 4 -9.51 13.86 0.99
N LYS A 5 -9.34 13.17 2.14
CA LYS A 5 -10.39 12.31 2.71
C LYS A 5 -11.69 13.06 2.99
N ASN A 6 -11.61 14.25 3.57
CA ASN A 6 -12.78 15.04 3.92
C ASN A 6 -13.63 15.37 2.66
N LYS A 7 -12.97 15.73 1.57
CA LYS A 7 -13.65 16.01 0.30
C LYS A 7 -14.37 14.77 -0.24
N ILE A 8 -13.73 13.61 -0.19
CA ILE A 8 -14.35 12.34 -0.62
C ILE A 8 -15.57 12.02 0.26
N VAL A 9 -15.42 12.12 1.59
CA VAL A 9 -16.51 11.87 2.54
C VAL A 9 -17.69 12.82 2.30
N GLU A 10 -17.44 14.12 2.12
CA GLU A 10 -18.49 15.09 1.80
C GLU A 10 -19.22 14.75 0.48
N GLN A 11 -18.49 14.32 -0.53
CA GLN A 11 -19.10 13.92 -1.81
C GLN A 11 -19.97 12.66 -1.66
N ILE A 12 -19.50 11.68 -0.88
CA ILE A 12 -20.27 10.48 -0.57
C ILE A 12 -21.56 10.85 0.16
N GLN A 13 -21.48 11.68 1.20
CA GLN A 13 -22.66 12.12 1.97
C GLN A 13 -23.67 12.87 1.09
N ARG A 14 -23.19 13.77 0.23
CA ARG A 14 -24.08 14.50 -0.72
C ARG A 14 -24.74 13.58 -1.73
N ASN A 15 -24.00 12.63 -2.29
CA ASN A 15 -24.55 11.69 -3.25
C ASN A 15 -25.55 10.73 -2.59
N TYR A 16 -25.25 10.30 -1.37
CA TYR A 16 -26.11 9.45 -0.59
C TYR A 16 -27.42 10.14 -0.20
N ALA A 17 -27.38 11.41 0.25
CA ALA A 17 -28.56 12.21 0.53
C ALA A 17 -29.46 12.33 -0.71
N ARG A 18 -28.88 12.60 -1.89
CA ARG A 18 -29.63 12.65 -3.15
C ARG A 18 -30.25 11.32 -3.53
N TYR A 19 -29.62 10.20 -3.19
CA TYR A 19 -30.16 8.87 -3.45
C TYR A 19 -31.38 8.59 -2.57
N ILE A 20 -31.31 8.92 -1.29
CA ILE A 20 -32.45 8.79 -0.35
C ILE A 20 -33.63 9.65 -0.77
N ASP A 21 -33.40 10.92 -1.09
CA ASP A 21 -34.45 11.86 -1.53
C ASP A 21 -35.14 11.37 -2.80
N ARG A 22 -34.41 10.74 -3.73
CA ARG A 22 -34.96 10.25 -4.99
C ARG A 22 -35.86 9.03 -4.82
N ASP A 23 -35.50 8.13 -3.92
CA ASP A 23 -36.19 6.86 -3.75
C ASP A 23 -37.34 6.94 -2.72
N ASN A 24 -37.66 8.17 -2.20
CA ASN A 24 -38.73 8.41 -1.23
C ASN A 24 -38.69 7.45 -0.01
N ILE A 25 -37.49 7.12 0.45
CA ILE A 25 -37.28 6.28 1.63
C ILE A 25 -37.61 7.15 2.87
N GLU A 26 -38.90 7.29 3.15
CA GLU A 26 -39.40 7.97 4.35
C GLU A 26 -38.90 7.21 5.59
N GLY A 27 -38.20 7.90 6.46
CA GLY A 27 -37.99 7.44 7.84
C GLY A 27 -36.55 7.22 8.32
N THR A 28 -35.51 7.43 7.52
CA THR A 28 -34.14 7.28 8.00
C THR A 28 -33.37 8.58 7.88
N ASN A 29 -33.51 9.46 8.87
CA ASN A 29 -32.59 10.56 9.15
C ASN A 29 -31.24 10.04 9.72
N GLU A 30 -30.83 8.84 9.37
CA GLU A 30 -29.51 8.33 9.75
C GLU A 30 -28.46 8.97 8.85
N SER A 31 -27.87 10.04 9.36
CA SER A 31 -26.65 10.58 8.78
C SER A 31 -25.56 9.51 8.87
N LEU A 32 -24.94 9.17 7.74
CA LEU A 32 -23.77 8.29 7.73
C LEU A 32 -22.69 8.87 8.65
N ASP A 33 -22.21 8.06 9.61
CA ASP A 33 -21.14 8.50 10.49
C ASP A 33 -19.87 8.77 9.65
N SER A 34 -19.38 9.99 9.74
CA SER A 34 -18.18 10.41 9.03
C SER A 34 -16.96 9.56 9.38
N ARG A 35 -16.89 8.98 10.57
CA ARG A 35 -15.80 8.11 11.01
C ARG A 35 -15.84 6.77 10.29
N GLU A 36 -17.02 6.16 10.16
CA GLU A 36 -17.21 4.93 9.42
C GLU A 36 -16.90 5.13 7.93
N LEU A 37 -17.35 6.26 7.37
CA LEU A 37 -17.05 6.61 5.99
C LEU A 37 -15.55 6.77 5.73
N VAL A 38 -14.78 7.35 6.66
CA VAL A 38 -13.32 7.45 6.53
C VAL A 38 -12.70 6.07 6.42
N ILE A 39 -13.11 5.12 7.25
CA ILE A 39 -12.59 3.74 7.23
C ILE A 39 -12.93 3.06 5.89
N LEU A 40 -14.17 3.21 5.42
CA LEU A 40 -14.60 2.63 4.13
C LEU A 40 -13.83 3.25 2.95
N VAL A 41 -13.58 4.56 2.98
CA VAL A 41 -12.77 5.26 1.97
C VAL A 41 -11.35 4.72 1.95
N GLU A 42 -10.71 4.54 3.10
CA GLU A 42 -9.35 3.98 3.20
C GLU A 42 -9.29 2.55 2.64
N GLN A 43 -10.25 1.72 2.99
CA GLN A 43 -10.36 0.34 2.48
C GLN A 43 -10.61 0.32 0.97
N ALA A 44 -11.48 1.19 0.46
CA ALA A 44 -11.76 1.30 -0.97
C ALA A 44 -10.53 1.76 -1.76
N ILE A 45 -9.78 2.76 -1.26
CA ILE A 45 -8.53 3.20 -1.88
C ILE A 45 -7.54 2.03 -1.99
N ASN A 46 -7.31 1.33 -0.90
CA ASN A 46 -6.38 0.19 -0.88
C ASN A 46 -6.79 -0.92 -1.84
N LYS A 47 -8.09 -1.25 -1.89
CA LYS A 47 -8.64 -2.25 -2.81
C LYS A 47 -8.42 -1.85 -4.27
N ILE A 48 -8.78 -0.62 -4.61
CA ILE A 48 -8.68 -0.11 -5.98
C ILE A 48 -7.23 -0.01 -6.43
N LEU A 49 -6.33 0.56 -5.60
CA LEU A 49 -4.90 0.62 -5.89
C LEU A 49 -4.31 -0.76 -6.13
N LYS A 50 -4.68 -1.75 -5.31
CA LYS A 50 -4.21 -3.12 -5.44
C LYS A 50 -4.66 -3.75 -6.76
N VAL A 51 -5.94 -3.63 -7.10
CA VAL A 51 -6.51 -4.18 -8.32
C VAL A 51 -5.90 -3.52 -9.54
N GLN A 52 -5.89 -2.19 -9.61
CA GLN A 52 -5.33 -1.46 -10.75
C GLN A 52 -3.84 -1.73 -10.96
N THR A 53 -3.08 -1.82 -9.88
CA THR A 53 -1.65 -2.12 -9.99
C THR A 53 -1.44 -3.54 -10.50
N PHE A 54 -2.21 -4.51 -9.99
CA PHE A 54 -2.13 -5.89 -10.43
C PHE A 54 -2.53 -6.07 -11.90
N GLU A 55 -3.62 -5.43 -12.33
CA GLU A 55 -4.08 -5.45 -13.73
C GLU A 55 -3.01 -4.89 -14.68
N ARG A 56 -2.40 -3.75 -14.33
CA ARG A 56 -1.30 -3.16 -15.10
C ARG A 56 -0.13 -4.13 -15.26
N PHE A 57 0.25 -4.82 -14.19
CA PHE A 57 1.32 -5.83 -14.29
C PHE A 57 0.93 -7.01 -15.17
N GLN A 58 -0.31 -7.46 -15.14
CA GLN A 58 -0.79 -8.52 -16.04
C GLN A 58 -0.77 -8.08 -17.51
N GLU A 59 -1.04 -6.82 -17.79
CA GLU A 59 -0.97 -6.23 -19.13
C GLU A 59 0.47 -5.95 -19.58
N GLY A 60 1.47 -6.22 -18.74
CA GLY A 60 2.88 -6.00 -19.03
C GLY A 60 3.37 -4.57 -18.80
N TYR A 61 2.56 -3.70 -18.22
CA TYR A 61 3.01 -2.38 -17.81
C TYR A 61 3.77 -2.48 -16.49
N VAL A 62 5.00 -2.01 -16.49
CA VAL A 62 5.86 -1.98 -15.30
C VAL A 62 5.67 -0.69 -14.50
N ASP A 63 5.01 0.33 -15.07
CA ASP A 63 4.91 1.65 -14.48
C ASP A 63 3.65 1.82 -13.61
N ILE A 64 3.89 2.24 -12.35
CA ILE A 64 2.86 2.76 -11.45
C ILE A 64 2.73 4.27 -11.67
N PRO A 65 1.52 4.84 -11.76
CA PRO A 65 1.35 6.29 -11.83
C PRO A 65 2.05 6.99 -10.68
N ARG A 66 2.92 7.94 -10.99
CA ARG A 66 3.73 8.65 -9.97
C ARG A 66 2.90 9.35 -8.90
N CYS A 67 1.66 9.73 -9.22
CA CYS A 67 0.73 10.32 -8.26
C CYS A 67 0.27 9.34 -7.16
N ASN A 68 0.45 8.04 -7.36
CA ASN A 68 0.12 7.01 -6.38
C ASN A 68 1.33 6.62 -5.51
N LEU A 69 2.50 7.15 -5.81
CA LEU A 69 3.75 6.87 -5.11
C LEU A 69 4.07 7.99 -4.12
N ILE A 70 4.61 7.60 -2.97
CA ILE A 70 5.07 8.51 -1.93
C ILE A 70 6.57 8.34 -1.78
N LEU A 71 7.29 9.45 -1.88
CA LEU A 71 8.72 9.51 -1.61
C LEU A 71 8.94 9.85 -0.14
N TYR A 72 9.72 9.02 0.52
CA TYR A 72 10.25 9.24 1.86
C TYR A 72 11.75 9.48 1.76
N GLU A 73 12.15 10.73 1.91
CA GLU A 73 13.53 11.16 1.80
C GLU A 73 14.31 10.88 3.10
N ASP A 74 15.62 10.78 3.01
CA ASP A 74 16.56 10.75 4.14
C ASP A 74 16.31 9.68 5.20
N GLN A 75 15.87 8.48 4.80
CA GLN A 75 15.67 7.39 5.73
C GLN A 75 17.02 6.86 6.24
N ALA A 76 17.21 6.87 7.57
CA ALA A 76 18.48 6.53 8.20
C ALA A 76 18.83 5.06 8.05
N VAL A 77 20.02 4.78 7.52
CA VAL A 77 20.58 3.42 7.39
C VAL A 77 21.24 3.01 8.71
N THR A 78 20.92 1.82 9.18
CA THR A 78 21.50 1.21 10.37
C THR A 78 22.37 0.03 9.99
N ALA A 79 23.58 -0.06 10.56
CA ALA A 79 24.45 -1.23 10.38
C ALA A 79 23.97 -2.39 11.27
N ASP A 80 23.89 -3.59 10.70
CA ASP A 80 23.73 -4.84 11.43
C ASP A 80 25.10 -5.54 11.52
N ALA A 81 25.85 -5.19 12.55
CA ALA A 81 27.21 -5.70 12.75
C ALA A 81 27.27 -7.23 12.93
N THR A 82 26.18 -7.85 13.40
CA THR A 82 26.12 -9.29 13.62
C THR A 82 26.06 -10.07 12.30
N ASN A 83 25.37 -9.50 11.31
CA ASN A 83 25.12 -10.15 10.02
C ASN A 83 25.87 -9.52 8.86
N TYR A 84 26.76 -8.56 9.13
CA TYR A 84 27.55 -7.84 8.11
C TYR A 84 26.69 -7.25 6.99
N ARG A 85 25.53 -6.70 7.33
CA ARG A 85 24.58 -6.07 6.42
C ARG A 85 24.07 -4.77 7.01
N ALA A 86 23.44 -3.95 6.18
CA ALA A 86 22.72 -2.77 6.63
C ALA A 86 21.22 -2.98 6.48
N TYR A 87 20.44 -2.23 7.23
CA TYR A 87 18.99 -2.18 7.10
C TYR A 87 18.45 -0.77 7.29
N VAL A 88 17.23 -0.57 6.84
CA VAL A 88 16.42 0.63 7.08
C VAL A 88 15.02 0.21 7.49
N ASP A 89 14.44 0.87 8.48
CA ASP A 89 13.05 0.65 8.86
C ASP A 89 12.13 1.33 7.83
N LEU A 90 11.10 0.61 7.38
CA LEU A 90 10.12 1.16 6.43
C LEU A 90 9.33 2.29 7.10
N PRO A 91 9.25 3.48 6.51
CA PRO A 91 8.55 4.64 7.08
C PRO A 91 7.02 4.45 7.09
N ALA A 92 6.51 3.58 6.22
CA ALA A 92 5.10 3.22 6.12
C ALA A 92 4.95 1.77 5.67
N ILE A 93 3.75 1.21 5.85
CA ILE A 93 3.43 -0.14 5.38
C ILE A 93 3.18 -0.08 3.87
N PRO A 94 3.99 -0.76 3.04
CA PRO A 94 3.76 -0.81 1.61
C PRO A 94 2.48 -1.62 1.29
N LEU A 95 1.86 -1.31 0.16
CA LEU A 95 0.74 -2.09 -0.34
C LEU A 95 1.22 -3.52 -0.62
N SER A 96 0.49 -4.51 -0.08
CA SER A 96 0.83 -5.92 -0.29
C SER A 96 0.56 -6.35 -1.73
N LEU A 97 1.61 -6.39 -2.51
CA LEU A 97 1.64 -6.82 -3.92
C LEU A 97 2.58 -8.01 -4.06
N PRO A 98 2.43 -8.84 -5.13
CA PRO A 98 3.39 -9.89 -5.43
C PRO A 98 4.81 -9.35 -5.56
N ASN A 99 5.81 -10.14 -5.14
CA ASN A 99 7.24 -9.79 -5.22
C ASN A 99 7.63 -8.46 -4.55
N ASP A 100 6.94 -8.10 -3.45
CA ASP A 100 7.20 -6.86 -2.70
C ASP A 100 7.13 -5.55 -3.53
N MET A 101 6.38 -5.56 -4.63
CA MET A 101 6.24 -4.42 -5.54
C MET A 101 5.62 -3.17 -4.91
N GLY A 102 5.13 -3.26 -3.67
CA GLY A 102 4.71 -2.09 -2.89
C GLY A 102 5.88 -1.16 -2.53
N VAL A 103 7.12 -1.67 -2.53
CA VAL A 103 8.34 -0.87 -2.49
C VAL A 103 8.79 -0.65 -3.93
N TRP A 104 8.52 0.55 -4.45
CA TRP A 104 8.76 0.86 -5.86
C TRP A 104 10.25 1.05 -6.16
N GLN A 105 10.94 1.81 -5.32
CA GLN A 105 12.34 2.15 -5.55
C GLN A 105 13.03 2.54 -4.25
N ILE A 106 14.29 2.18 -4.13
CA ILE A 106 15.19 2.63 -3.06
C ILE A 106 16.46 3.16 -3.69
N ASN A 107 16.84 4.38 -3.33
CA ASN A 107 18.03 5.05 -3.84
C ASN A 107 18.94 5.47 -2.70
N ASN A 108 20.21 5.60 -2.99
CA ASN A 108 21.11 6.37 -2.14
C ASN A 108 20.77 7.86 -2.29
N THR A 109 20.49 8.57 -1.20
CA THR A 109 20.20 10.01 -1.23
C THR A 109 21.28 10.83 -1.91
N ALA A 110 22.55 10.44 -1.76
CA ALA A 110 23.67 11.11 -2.43
C ALA A 110 23.81 10.74 -3.93
N SER A 111 23.13 9.67 -4.40
CA SER A 111 23.22 9.18 -5.78
C SER A 111 21.86 8.66 -6.27
N PRO A 112 20.89 9.55 -6.52
CA PRO A 112 19.50 9.18 -6.77
C PRO A 112 19.28 8.46 -8.11
N TYR A 113 20.27 8.43 -8.98
CA TYR A 113 20.19 7.81 -10.32
C TYR A 113 20.58 6.33 -10.37
N SER A 114 20.99 5.75 -9.22
CA SER A 114 21.40 4.35 -9.12
C SER A 114 20.53 3.62 -8.11
N PRO A 115 19.34 3.14 -8.50
CA PRO A 115 18.46 2.43 -7.60
C PRO A 115 19.08 1.09 -7.17
N TYR A 116 18.82 0.70 -5.94
CA TYR A 116 19.12 -0.64 -5.46
C TYR A 116 18.15 -1.65 -6.10
N ILE A 117 18.62 -2.89 -6.30
CA ILE A 117 17.87 -3.92 -7.02
C ILE A 117 17.06 -4.76 -6.01
N PRO A 118 15.75 -4.93 -6.20
CA PRO A 118 14.98 -5.87 -5.39
C PRO A 118 15.43 -7.31 -5.68
N ILE A 119 15.62 -8.10 -4.63
CA ILE A 119 15.94 -9.53 -4.71
C ILE A 119 14.99 -10.32 -3.84
N SER A 120 14.71 -11.56 -4.21
CA SER A 120 13.92 -12.42 -3.34
C SER A 120 14.74 -12.84 -2.10
N SER A 121 14.07 -13.12 -0.99
CA SER A 121 14.73 -13.65 0.22
C SER A 121 15.41 -15.00 -0.03
N GLN A 122 14.91 -15.77 -1.00
CA GLN A 122 15.51 -17.04 -1.42
C GLN A 122 16.80 -16.83 -2.20
N ASP A 123 16.81 -15.88 -3.14
CA ASP A 123 18.01 -15.52 -3.91
C ASP A 123 19.08 -14.92 -3.00
N PHE A 124 18.68 -14.17 -1.98
CA PHE A 124 19.60 -13.67 -0.96
C PHE A 124 20.32 -14.79 -0.21
N ALA A 125 19.62 -15.85 0.18
CA ALA A 125 20.23 -16.99 0.84
C ALA A 125 21.30 -17.66 -0.04
N VAL A 126 21.04 -17.78 -1.34
CA VAL A 126 21.99 -18.33 -2.31
C VAL A 126 23.19 -17.39 -2.51
N MET A 127 22.97 -16.09 -2.58
CA MET A 127 24.04 -15.10 -2.70
C MET A 127 24.92 -15.05 -1.45
N ARG A 128 24.36 -15.22 -0.26
CA ARG A 128 25.10 -15.21 1.00
C ARG A 128 26.03 -16.39 1.16
N VAL A 129 25.66 -17.58 0.67
CA VAL A 129 26.52 -18.78 0.73
C VAL A 129 27.80 -18.61 -0.08
N GLY A 130 27.77 -17.73 -1.10
CA GLY A 130 28.99 -17.39 -1.89
C GLY A 130 29.89 -16.33 -1.25
N TYR A 131 29.45 -15.68 -0.16
CA TYR A 131 30.16 -14.57 0.49
C TYR A 131 30.64 -14.96 1.90
N ASP A 132 31.55 -15.91 1.99
CA ASP A 132 32.27 -16.13 3.25
C ASP A 132 33.51 -15.22 3.27
N SER A 133 33.41 -14.13 4.05
CA SER A 133 34.46 -13.14 4.20
C SER A 133 35.72 -13.64 4.89
N SER A 134 35.72 -14.85 5.43
CA SER A 134 36.84 -15.41 6.18
C SER A 134 37.89 -16.10 5.31
N ASN A 135 37.52 -16.48 4.11
CA ASN A 135 38.45 -17.09 3.16
C ASN A 135 38.27 -16.47 1.77
N ASN A 136 39.24 -15.73 1.37
CA ASN A 136 39.37 -15.10 0.05
C ASN A 136 39.37 -16.11 -1.13
N THR A 137 38.71 -17.24 -0.99
CA THR A 137 38.45 -18.25 -1.99
C THR A 137 37.07 -18.01 -2.58
N GLN A 138 37.05 -17.37 -3.71
CA GLN A 138 35.92 -17.28 -4.62
C GLN A 138 35.42 -18.70 -4.93
N ASN A 139 34.39 -19.14 -4.22
CA ASN A 139 33.65 -20.32 -4.64
C ASN A 139 32.73 -19.88 -5.80
N ALA A 140 33.32 -20.01 -6.98
CA ALA A 140 32.72 -19.76 -8.27
C ALA A 140 31.61 -20.77 -8.54
N GLY A 141 30.39 -20.44 -8.16
CA GLY A 141 29.22 -21.20 -8.56
C GLY A 141 28.25 -20.41 -9.43
N ILE A 142 28.23 -19.11 -9.27
CA ILE A 142 27.43 -18.20 -10.10
C ILE A 142 28.36 -17.02 -10.43
N ASN A 143 28.36 -16.55 -11.67
CA ASN A 143 29.15 -15.40 -12.09
C ASN A 143 28.86 -14.19 -11.19
N SER A 144 29.54 -14.11 -10.07
CA SER A 144 29.41 -13.10 -9.04
C SER A 144 29.77 -11.70 -9.54
N SER A 145 30.54 -11.62 -10.63
CA SER A 145 31.07 -10.35 -11.14
C SER A 145 30.00 -9.31 -11.53
N TYR A 146 28.82 -9.76 -11.95
CA TYR A 146 27.74 -8.83 -12.30
C TYR A 146 26.98 -8.33 -11.06
N LEU A 147 26.82 -9.18 -10.05
CA LEU A 147 26.13 -8.86 -8.79
C LEU A 147 27.06 -8.24 -7.75
N GLU A 148 28.38 -8.43 -7.86
CA GLU A 148 29.36 -7.83 -6.97
C GLU A 148 29.40 -6.30 -7.05
N GLN A 149 29.04 -5.72 -8.20
CA GLN A 149 29.00 -4.27 -8.37
C GLN A 149 27.65 -3.65 -7.94
N GLN A 150 26.58 -4.43 -7.88
CA GLN A 150 25.25 -3.94 -7.54
C GLN A 150 24.86 -4.33 -6.12
N THR A 151 24.24 -3.41 -5.42
CA THR A 151 23.68 -3.69 -4.11
C THR A 151 22.20 -4.02 -4.28
N GLY A 152 21.82 -5.20 -3.84
CA GLY A 152 20.43 -5.62 -3.80
C GLY A 152 19.81 -5.35 -2.44
N TYR A 153 18.48 -5.42 -2.37
CA TYR A 153 17.74 -5.40 -1.13
C TYR A 153 16.60 -6.41 -1.13
N TYR A 154 16.18 -6.84 0.05
CA TYR A 154 14.98 -7.64 0.28
C TYR A 154 14.23 -7.08 1.49
N ILE A 155 12.95 -7.44 1.59
CA ILE A 155 12.07 -6.96 2.65
C ILE A 155 11.76 -8.11 3.60
N GLU A 156 11.90 -7.86 4.90
CA GLU A 156 11.52 -8.80 5.94
C GLU A 156 10.79 -8.05 7.06
N GLY A 157 9.50 -8.31 7.19
CA GLY A 157 8.63 -7.62 8.13
C GLY A 157 8.50 -6.12 7.81
N LYS A 158 9.01 -5.28 8.70
CA LYS A 158 9.00 -3.81 8.54
C LYS A 158 10.36 -3.24 8.16
N ARG A 159 11.26 -4.07 7.67
CA ARG A 159 12.62 -3.66 7.36
C ARG A 159 13.01 -4.03 5.94
N VAL A 160 13.80 -3.16 5.37
CA VAL A 160 14.55 -3.41 4.15
C VAL A 160 15.97 -3.76 4.53
N TYR A 161 16.44 -4.91 4.12
CA TYR A 161 17.82 -5.34 4.34
C TYR A 161 18.61 -5.26 3.04
N PHE A 162 19.81 -4.73 3.12
CA PHE A 162 20.71 -4.66 1.98
C PHE A 162 21.64 -5.88 1.93
N THR A 163 22.03 -6.30 0.74
CA THR A 163 22.95 -7.43 0.53
C THR A 163 24.36 -7.14 1.02
N LYS A 164 24.70 -5.86 1.18
CA LYS A 164 26.01 -5.39 1.63
C LYS A 164 25.82 -4.42 2.79
N ASP A 165 26.85 -4.25 3.60
CA ASP A 165 26.88 -3.19 4.59
C ASP A 165 27.18 -1.84 3.92
N ILE A 166 26.12 -1.24 3.37
CA ILE A 166 26.18 0.08 2.73
C ILE A 166 26.52 1.20 3.71
N LYS A 167 26.25 0.99 5.02
CA LYS A 167 26.57 1.96 6.06
C LYS A 167 28.08 2.12 6.21
N THR A 168 28.82 1.02 6.28
CA THR A 168 30.28 1.03 6.30
C THR A 168 30.87 1.57 5.00
N ALA A 169 30.17 1.41 3.88
CA ALA A 169 30.53 2.02 2.61
C ALA A 169 30.24 3.54 2.52
N GLY A 170 29.75 4.16 3.61
CA GLY A 170 29.53 5.60 3.69
C GLY A 170 28.11 6.07 3.36
N VAL A 171 27.18 5.16 3.08
CA VAL A 171 25.77 5.51 2.85
C VAL A 171 25.07 5.68 4.18
N ASN A 172 24.75 6.90 4.53
CA ASN A 172 24.08 7.22 5.79
C ASN A 172 22.55 7.20 5.66
N ASN A 173 22.04 7.65 4.53
CA ASN A 173 20.62 7.79 4.28
C ASN A 173 20.25 7.23 2.90
N VAL A 174 19.01 6.78 2.78
CA VAL A 174 18.39 6.33 1.53
C VAL A 174 17.03 6.97 1.35
N ASP A 175 16.63 7.15 0.10
CA ASP A 175 15.30 7.60 -0.27
C ASP A 175 14.47 6.38 -0.68
N ILE A 176 13.28 6.27 -0.10
CA ILE A 176 12.38 5.13 -0.33
C ILE A 176 11.10 5.62 -0.97
N THR A 177 10.77 5.08 -2.13
CA THR A 177 9.50 5.35 -2.81
C THR A 177 8.56 4.16 -2.61
N LEU A 178 7.39 4.42 -2.04
CA LEU A 178 6.41 3.40 -1.67
C LEU A 178 5.06 3.64 -2.34
N LEU A 179 4.37 2.56 -2.67
CA LEU A 179 2.93 2.52 -2.80
C LEU A 179 2.35 2.12 -1.43
N VAL A 180 1.74 3.07 -0.72
CA VAL A 180 1.37 2.90 0.69
C VAL A 180 -0.03 2.35 0.84
N SER A 181 -0.21 1.36 1.74
CA SER A 181 -1.52 0.83 2.10
C SER A 181 -2.16 1.54 3.29
N ASP A 182 -1.36 2.13 4.17
CA ASP A 182 -1.84 2.77 5.40
C ASP A 182 -2.23 4.22 5.15
N MET A 183 -3.47 4.41 4.70
CA MET A 183 -4.03 5.74 4.49
C MET A 183 -4.38 6.47 5.81
N SER A 184 -4.33 5.79 6.97
CA SER A 184 -4.63 6.41 8.28
C SER A 184 -3.61 7.48 8.67
N LYS A 185 -2.39 7.41 8.11
CA LYS A 185 -1.34 8.42 8.33
C LYS A 185 -1.63 9.79 7.71
N PHE A 186 -2.53 9.84 6.73
CA PHE A 186 -2.97 11.09 6.13
C PHE A 186 -4.11 11.68 6.96
N SER A 187 -3.99 12.92 7.38
CA SER A 187 -5.10 13.63 8.03
C SER A 187 -6.25 13.86 7.03
N GLY A 188 -7.43 14.20 7.54
CA GLY A 188 -8.59 14.46 6.67
C GLY A 188 -8.36 15.55 5.62
N THR A 189 -7.41 16.45 5.86
CA THR A 189 -7.05 17.58 4.98
C THR A 189 -5.82 17.35 4.11
N ASP A 190 -5.02 16.32 4.40
CA ASP A 190 -3.82 16.02 3.63
C ASP A 190 -4.19 15.53 2.23
N LEU A 191 -3.33 15.85 1.28
CA LEU A 191 -3.48 15.38 -0.08
C LEU A 191 -3.20 13.87 -0.13
N LEU A 192 -4.16 13.12 -0.65
CA LEU A 192 -4.00 11.69 -0.84
C LEU A 192 -3.18 11.40 -2.11
N PRO A 193 -2.34 10.38 -2.08
CA PRO A 193 -1.57 9.92 -3.23
C PRO A 193 -2.45 9.10 -4.18
N VAL A 194 -3.52 9.70 -4.68
CA VAL A 194 -4.47 9.04 -5.58
C VAL A 194 -4.78 9.91 -6.79
N SER A 195 -4.94 9.27 -7.95
CA SER A 195 -5.36 9.97 -9.15
C SER A 195 -6.85 10.37 -9.08
N PRO A 196 -7.28 11.38 -9.85
CA PRO A 196 -8.70 11.76 -9.92
C PRO A 196 -9.63 10.62 -10.40
N GLU A 197 -9.12 9.69 -11.18
CA GLU A 197 -9.84 8.50 -11.64
C GLU A 197 -10.15 7.56 -10.48
N ILE A 198 -9.17 7.37 -9.59
CA ILE A 198 -9.34 6.59 -8.36
C ILE A 198 -10.36 7.25 -7.44
N GLU A 199 -10.35 8.58 -7.30
CA GLU A 199 -11.33 9.32 -6.49
C GLU A 199 -12.77 8.95 -6.88
N SER A 200 -13.07 8.95 -8.18
CA SER A 200 -14.40 8.61 -8.68
C SER A 200 -14.79 7.15 -8.39
N GLN A 201 -13.85 6.23 -8.55
CA GLN A 201 -14.07 4.81 -8.26
C GLN A 201 -14.27 4.54 -6.77
N VAL A 202 -13.51 5.22 -5.90
CA VAL A 202 -13.66 5.14 -4.44
C VAL A 202 -15.06 5.58 -4.01
N ILE A 203 -15.55 6.70 -4.54
CA ILE A 203 -16.90 7.18 -4.23
C ILE A 203 -17.95 6.16 -4.65
N GLN A 204 -17.84 5.57 -5.84
CA GLN A 204 -18.77 4.57 -6.33
C GLN A 204 -18.72 3.29 -5.48
N GLU A 205 -17.53 2.80 -5.14
CA GLU A 205 -17.33 1.60 -4.33
C GLU A 205 -17.93 1.76 -2.94
N VAL A 206 -17.68 2.90 -2.26
CA VAL A 206 -18.22 3.16 -0.92
C VAL A 206 -19.74 3.32 -0.97
N LEU A 207 -20.28 4.03 -1.96
CA LEU A 207 -21.75 4.13 -2.12
C LEU A 207 -22.39 2.77 -2.34
N ALA A 208 -21.78 1.90 -3.13
CA ALA A 208 -22.27 0.54 -3.34
C ALA A 208 -22.25 -0.29 -2.05
N GLN A 209 -21.18 -0.19 -1.25
CA GLN A 209 -21.09 -0.90 0.03
C GLN A 209 -22.14 -0.42 1.03
N VAL A 210 -22.34 0.89 1.15
CA VAL A 210 -23.35 1.49 2.04
C VAL A 210 -24.76 1.09 1.60
N SER A 211 -25.05 1.14 0.30
CA SER A 211 -26.36 0.76 -0.24
C SER A 211 -26.65 -0.73 -0.04
N ASN A 212 -25.70 -1.61 -0.31
CA ASN A 212 -25.86 -3.06 -0.13
C ASN A 212 -26.01 -3.45 1.35
N GLY A 213 -25.26 -2.80 2.25
CA GLY A 213 -25.38 -3.01 3.69
C GLY A 213 -26.79 -2.69 4.22
N ARG A 214 -27.46 -1.67 3.68
CA ARG A 214 -28.83 -1.31 4.08
C ARG A 214 -29.87 -2.25 3.51
N ILE A 215 -29.75 -2.67 2.26
CA ILE A 215 -30.68 -3.64 1.66
C ILE A 215 -30.69 -4.92 2.49
N SER A 216 -29.54 -5.43 2.88
CA SER A 216 -29.44 -6.64 3.70
C SER A 216 -30.05 -6.46 5.11
N GLN A 217 -29.93 -5.27 5.71
CA GLN A 217 -30.58 -4.97 7.01
C GLN A 217 -32.10 -4.87 6.90
N GLN A 218 -32.59 -4.26 5.83
CA GLN A 218 -34.01 -4.18 5.57
C GLN A 218 -34.64 -5.55 5.28
N GLU A 219 -33.98 -6.39 4.54
CA GLU A 219 -34.40 -7.78 4.27
C GLU A 219 -34.42 -8.61 5.56
N LEU A 220 -33.44 -8.45 6.44
CA LEU A 220 -33.39 -9.10 7.74
C LEU A 220 -34.53 -8.62 8.66
N ALA A 221 -34.79 -7.30 8.70
CA ALA A 221 -35.90 -6.73 9.48
C ALA A 221 -37.24 -7.24 8.98
N ALA A 222 -37.49 -7.21 7.66
CA ALA A 222 -38.71 -7.74 7.05
C ALA A 222 -38.90 -9.24 7.30
N LYS A 223 -37.82 -10.01 7.34
CA LYS A 223 -37.86 -11.44 7.67
C LYS A 223 -38.25 -11.66 9.14
N HIS A 224 -37.69 -10.89 10.05
CA HIS A 224 -38.08 -10.94 11.48
C HIS A 224 -39.52 -10.51 11.73
N GLU A 225 -40.04 -9.50 11.05
CA GLU A 225 -41.44 -9.10 11.13
C GLU A 225 -42.37 -10.21 10.64
N ASN A 226 -42.04 -10.87 9.53
CA ASN A 226 -42.78 -12.00 9.01
C ASN A 226 -42.77 -13.22 9.96
N GLU A 227 -41.62 -13.56 10.54
CA GLU A 227 -41.53 -14.67 11.51
C GLU A 227 -42.34 -14.40 12.77
N ASN A 228 -42.36 -13.15 13.26
CA ASN A 228 -43.19 -12.77 14.38
C ASN A 228 -44.70 -12.78 14.06
N ALA A 229 -45.11 -12.45 12.84
CA ALA A 229 -46.50 -12.51 12.42
C ALA A 229 -47.07 -13.95 12.38
N TRP A 230 -46.23 -14.95 12.12
CA TRP A 230 -46.62 -16.36 12.11
C TRP A 230 -46.64 -17.00 13.50
N SER A 231 -46.04 -16.39 14.51
CA SER A 231 -46.04 -16.90 15.90
C SER A 231 -47.27 -16.56 16.71
N TYR A 232 -48.16 -15.69 16.18
CA TYR A 232 -49.41 -15.25 16.82
C TYR A 232 -50.68 -15.77 16.14
N SER A 233 -50.58 -16.67 15.20
CA SER A 233 -51.71 -17.37 14.57
C SER A 233 -51.74 -18.84 14.99
#